data_a3adffbbe373ddb5a6a475a2630fa09c
#
_entry.id   a3adffbbe373ddb5a6a475a2630fa09c
#
_cell.length_a   1.000
_cell.length_b   1.000
_cell.length_c   1.000
_cell.angle_alpha   90.00
_cell.angle_beta   90.00
_cell.angle_gamma   90.00
#
_symmetry.space_group_name_H-M   'P 1'
#
loop_
_entity.id
_entity.type
_entity.pdbx_description
1 polymer ?
#
loop_
_entity_poly.entity_id
_entity_poly.type
_entity_poly.pdbx_seq_one_letter_code
_entity_poly.pdbx_strand_id
1 'polypeptide(L)'
;MKEKILITGATGNLGKLVLNNLLEELPASQLSILVRDVTKATEFKDKGVTVYNGDYNNYDSLISAFKNIDNIYFVSSSDISNRTKQHENVINAAKEAGIKHIVYTSFIRKNETETSPIAAVANAHLKTESWLKNSGMDYTILKHTIYADF
;
A
#
# COMPACT_ATOMS: atom_id res chain seq x y z
N MET A 1 -11.94 19.71 -7.57
CA MET A 1 -11.45 18.45 -8.14
C MET A 1 -11.51 17.34 -7.10
N LYS A 2 -11.96 16.19 -7.53
CA LYS A 2 -12.03 15.02 -6.64
C LYS A 2 -10.66 14.40 -6.47
N GLU A 3 -10.36 13.99 -5.25
CA GLU A 3 -9.07 13.38 -4.94
C GLU A 3 -8.93 12.01 -5.61
N LYS A 4 -7.72 11.72 -6.04
CA LYS A 4 -7.37 10.44 -6.65
C LYS A 4 -6.73 9.53 -5.61
N ILE A 5 -7.23 8.29 -5.53
CA ILE A 5 -6.79 7.30 -4.57
C ILE A 5 -6.17 6.13 -5.31
N LEU A 6 -4.99 5.70 -4.89
CA LEU A 6 -4.33 4.52 -5.42
C LEU A 6 -4.23 3.46 -4.33
N ILE A 7 -4.62 2.23 -4.67
CA ILE A 7 -4.55 1.08 -3.77
C ILE A 7 -3.45 0.15 -4.26
N THR A 8 -2.50 -0.16 -3.39
CA THR A 8 -1.48 -1.18 -3.69
C THR A 8 -2.01 -2.55 -3.26
N GLY A 9 -1.45 -3.61 -3.83
CA GLY A 9 -1.83 -4.98 -3.45
C GLY A 9 -3.28 -5.33 -3.77
N ALA A 10 -3.86 -4.67 -4.77
CA ALA A 10 -5.29 -4.78 -5.08
C ALA A 10 -5.72 -6.16 -5.60
N THR A 11 -4.78 -6.99 -6.05
CA THR A 11 -5.08 -8.35 -6.48
C THR A 11 -4.97 -9.37 -5.34
N GLY A 12 -4.50 -8.94 -4.16
CA GLY A 12 -4.49 -9.76 -2.96
C GLY A 12 -5.80 -9.65 -2.17
N ASN A 13 -5.93 -10.45 -1.12
CA ASN A 13 -7.18 -10.54 -0.35
C ASN A 13 -7.62 -9.20 0.25
N LEU A 14 -6.74 -8.54 1.00
CA LEU A 14 -7.09 -7.29 1.66
C LEU A 14 -7.29 -6.14 0.67
N GLY A 15 -6.35 -5.99 -0.27
CA GLY A 15 -6.43 -4.91 -1.26
C GLY A 15 -7.66 -5.01 -2.13
N LYS A 16 -8.02 -6.22 -2.54
CA LYS A 16 -9.23 -6.46 -3.33
C LYS A 16 -10.49 -6.09 -2.56
N LEU A 17 -10.55 -6.47 -1.29
CA LEU A 17 -11.68 -6.14 -0.43
C LEU A 17 -11.83 -4.63 -0.27
N VAL A 18 -10.75 -3.92 -0.02
CA VAL A 18 -10.74 -2.47 0.10
C VAL A 18 -11.22 -1.82 -1.20
N LEU A 19 -10.69 -2.27 -2.32
CA LEU A 19 -11.08 -1.70 -3.62
C LEU A 19 -12.55 -1.91 -3.92
N ASN A 20 -13.08 -3.10 -3.66
CA ASN A 20 -14.50 -3.38 -3.88
C ASN A 20 -15.40 -2.52 -3.00
N ASN A 21 -15.01 -2.31 -1.74
CA ASN A 21 -15.76 -1.44 -0.84
C ASN A 21 -15.74 0.01 -1.31
N LEU A 22 -14.60 0.50 -1.78
CA LEU A 22 -14.48 1.86 -2.30
C LEU A 22 -15.31 2.05 -3.57
N LEU A 23 -15.39 1.03 -4.42
CA LEU A 23 -16.20 1.08 -5.65
C LEU A 23 -17.71 1.22 -5.36
N GLU A 24 -18.16 0.81 -4.20
CA GLU A 24 -19.55 1.00 -3.79
C GLU A 24 -19.86 2.46 -3.46
N GLU A 25 -18.87 3.24 -3.07
CA GLU A 25 -19.06 4.61 -2.58
C GLU A 25 -18.47 5.69 -3.48
N LEU A 26 -17.48 5.34 -4.30
CA LEU A 26 -16.75 6.29 -5.13
C LEU A 26 -16.79 5.86 -6.59
N PRO A 27 -16.81 6.83 -7.53
CA PRO A 27 -16.71 6.48 -8.94
C PRO A 27 -15.35 5.86 -9.25
N ALA A 28 -15.36 4.87 -10.14
CA ALA A 28 -14.13 4.17 -10.53
C ALA A 28 -13.05 5.12 -11.07
N SER A 29 -13.47 6.24 -11.66
CA SER A 29 -12.54 7.23 -12.20
C SER A 29 -11.66 7.90 -11.14
N GLN A 30 -12.04 7.83 -9.86
CA GLN A 30 -11.22 8.33 -8.75
C GLN A 30 -10.25 7.27 -8.23
N LEU A 31 -10.39 6.02 -8.67
CA LEU A 31 -9.62 4.90 -8.12
C LEU A 31 -8.58 4.41 -9.11
N SER A 32 -7.40 4.11 -8.58
CA SER A 32 -6.30 3.52 -9.33
C SER A 32 -5.72 2.38 -8.51
N ILE A 33 -5.07 1.43 -9.18
CA ILE A 33 -4.41 0.31 -8.51
C ILE A 33 -3.02 0.11 -9.08
N LEU A 34 -2.12 -0.36 -8.23
CA LEU A 34 -0.77 -0.75 -8.62
C LEU A 34 -0.69 -2.28 -8.56
N VAL A 35 -0.35 -2.91 -9.68
CA VAL A 35 -0.26 -4.37 -9.77
C VAL A 35 1.00 -4.78 -10.52
N ARG A 36 1.55 -5.93 -10.13
CA ARG A 36 2.72 -6.50 -10.82
C ARG A 36 2.33 -7.20 -12.11
N ASP A 37 1.13 -7.80 -12.14
CA ASP A 37 0.61 -8.51 -13.29
C ASP A 37 -0.75 -7.92 -13.68
N VAL A 38 -0.76 -7.14 -14.75
CA VAL A 38 -1.98 -6.43 -15.19
C VAL A 38 -3.08 -7.40 -15.65
N THR A 39 -2.73 -8.61 -16.04
CA THR A 39 -3.73 -9.60 -16.46
C THR A 39 -4.64 -10.04 -15.31
N LYS A 40 -4.17 -9.92 -14.07
CA LYS A 40 -4.95 -10.24 -12.87
C LYS A 40 -5.89 -9.11 -12.46
N ALA A 41 -5.81 -7.96 -13.11
CA ALA A 41 -6.59 -6.78 -12.79
C ALA A 41 -7.65 -6.44 -13.84
N THR A 42 -7.88 -7.31 -14.81
CA THR A 42 -8.83 -7.10 -15.91
C THR A 42 -10.22 -6.74 -15.40
N GLU A 43 -10.69 -7.42 -14.37
CA GLU A 43 -11.97 -7.16 -13.72
C GLU A 43 -12.13 -5.69 -13.32
N PHE A 44 -11.10 -5.12 -12.72
CA PHE A 44 -11.14 -3.74 -12.25
C PHE A 44 -10.97 -2.74 -13.39
N LYS A 45 -10.14 -3.07 -14.34
CA LYS A 45 -9.98 -2.25 -15.54
C LYS A 45 -11.31 -2.11 -16.28
N ASP A 46 -12.04 -3.21 -16.38
CA ASP A 46 -13.36 -3.22 -17.04
C ASP A 46 -14.39 -2.37 -16.28
N LYS A 47 -14.21 -2.18 -14.99
CA LYS A 47 -15.05 -1.30 -14.16
C LYS A 47 -14.67 0.17 -14.25
N GLY A 48 -13.60 0.51 -14.97
CA GLY A 48 -13.13 1.89 -15.13
C GLY A 48 -12.05 2.32 -14.16
N VAL A 49 -11.51 1.40 -13.36
CA VAL A 49 -10.37 1.67 -12.47
C VAL A 49 -9.10 1.79 -13.30
N THR A 50 -8.28 2.79 -13.03
CA THR A 50 -6.98 2.94 -13.70
C THR A 50 -6.00 1.92 -13.13
N VAL A 51 -5.37 1.14 -14.01
CA VAL A 51 -4.42 0.10 -13.61
C VAL A 51 -3.01 0.51 -13.99
N TYR A 52 -2.12 0.61 -12.98
CA TYR A 52 -0.70 0.87 -13.19
C TYR A 52 0.09 -0.41 -12.96
N ASN A 53 1.01 -0.68 -13.88
CA ASN A 53 1.96 -1.78 -13.72
C ASN A 53 3.15 -1.28 -12.91
N GLY A 54 3.46 -1.95 -11.80
CA GLY A 54 4.60 -1.56 -10.97
C GLY A 54 4.94 -2.61 -9.93
N ASP A 55 6.09 -2.43 -9.32
CA ASP A 55 6.65 -3.36 -8.34
C ASP A 55 7.31 -2.55 -7.22
N TYR A 56 7.12 -2.98 -5.97
CA TYR A 56 7.78 -2.35 -4.83
C TYR A 56 9.30 -2.38 -4.92
N ASN A 57 9.88 -3.31 -5.68
CA ASN A 57 11.31 -3.38 -5.92
C ASN A 57 11.79 -2.43 -7.01
N ASN A 58 10.88 -1.87 -7.80
CA ASN A 58 11.19 -0.97 -8.90
C ASN A 58 10.74 0.46 -8.54
N TYR A 59 11.66 1.25 -8.01
CA TYR A 59 11.39 2.60 -7.55
C TYR A 59 10.78 3.49 -8.65
N ASP A 60 11.32 3.43 -9.86
CA ASP A 60 10.82 4.26 -10.96
C ASP A 60 9.37 3.94 -11.32
N SER A 61 8.98 2.67 -11.21
CA SER A 61 7.60 2.27 -11.46
C SER A 61 6.65 2.87 -10.42
N LEU A 62 7.11 3.01 -9.18
CA LEU A 62 6.33 3.63 -8.10
C LEU A 62 6.16 5.13 -8.35
N ILE A 63 7.23 5.82 -8.72
CA ILE A 63 7.18 7.25 -9.06
C ILE A 63 6.17 7.49 -10.18
N SER A 64 6.23 6.68 -11.23
CA SER A 64 5.31 6.81 -12.37
C SER A 64 3.86 6.59 -11.97
N ALA A 65 3.59 5.58 -11.14
CA ALA A 65 2.24 5.26 -10.69
C ALA A 65 1.66 6.32 -9.74
N PHE A 66 2.50 6.90 -8.89
CA PHE A 66 2.06 7.85 -7.86
C PHE A 66 1.88 9.27 -8.38
N LYS A 67 2.31 9.51 -9.60
CA LYS A 67 2.17 10.83 -10.23
C LYS A 67 0.69 11.19 -10.36
N ASN A 68 0.32 12.39 -9.89
CA ASN A 68 -1.05 12.89 -9.89
C ASN A 68 -2.02 12.12 -8.98
N ILE A 69 -1.50 11.34 -8.05
CA ILE A 69 -2.28 10.67 -7.01
C ILE A 69 -2.23 11.53 -5.74
N ASP A 70 -3.36 11.65 -5.05
CA ASP A 70 -3.44 12.43 -3.80
C ASP A 70 -3.25 11.54 -2.57
N ASN A 71 -3.89 10.38 -2.57
CA ASN A 71 -3.90 9.47 -1.41
C ASN A 71 -3.52 8.06 -1.84
N ILE A 72 -2.75 7.38 -1.00
CA ILE A 72 -2.37 5.99 -1.21
C ILE A 72 -2.91 5.12 -0.08
N TYR A 73 -3.54 4.00 -0.43
CA TYR A 73 -3.83 2.92 0.50
C TYR A 73 -2.75 1.87 0.30
N PHE A 74 -1.77 1.86 1.20
CA PHE A 74 -0.58 1.03 1.09
C PHE A 74 -0.77 -0.27 1.87
N VAL A 75 -1.04 -1.35 1.14
CA VAL A 75 -1.10 -2.70 1.71
C VAL A 75 0.32 -3.22 1.85
N SER A 76 0.69 -3.64 3.06
CA SER A 76 2.04 -4.14 3.35
C SER A 76 2.41 -5.33 2.47
N SER A 77 3.70 -5.42 2.14
CA SER A 77 4.22 -6.51 1.30
C SER A 77 4.16 -7.85 2.03
N SER A 78 3.90 -8.90 1.28
CA SER A 78 3.96 -10.29 1.78
C SER A 78 5.36 -10.90 1.66
N ASP A 79 6.28 -10.23 1.00
CA ASP A 79 7.65 -10.70 0.81
C ASP A 79 8.50 -10.40 2.03
N ILE A 80 8.58 -11.35 2.95
CA ILE A 80 9.27 -11.17 4.24
C ILE A 80 10.74 -10.79 4.05
N SER A 81 11.42 -11.37 3.06
CA SER A 81 12.84 -11.14 2.82
C SER A 81 13.18 -9.72 2.36
N ASN A 82 12.32 -9.13 1.54
CA ASN A 82 12.56 -7.83 0.92
C ASN A 82 11.63 -6.73 1.42
N ARG A 83 10.75 -7.06 2.34
CA ARG A 83 9.68 -6.16 2.81
C ARG A 83 10.20 -4.79 3.26
N THR A 84 11.27 -4.76 4.04
CA THR A 84 11.81 -3.50 4.57
C THR A 84 12.22 -2.57 3.43
N LYS A 85 12.97 -3.08 2.46
CA LYS A 85 13.42 -2.28 1.32
C LYS A 85 12.25 -1.87 0.42
N GLN A 86 11.30 -2.78 0.21
CA GLN A 86 10.09 -2.49 -0.57
C GLN A 86 9.28 -1.36 0.07
N HIS A 87 9.09 -1.42 1.39
CA HIS A 87 8.34 -0.38 2.11
C HIS A 87 9.09 0.96 2.08
N GLU A 88 10.41 0.94 2.21
CA GLU A 88 11.22 2.15 2.08
C GLU A 88 11.03 2.79 0.71
N ASN A 89 11.04 1.99 -0.35
CA ASN A 89 10.82 2.48 -1.71
C ASN A 89 9.44 3.16 -1.83
N VAL A 90 8.40 2.54 -1.29
CA VAL A 90 7.05 3.09 -1.36
C VAL A 90 6.97 4.45 -0.64
N ILE A 91 7.51 4.53 0.58
CA ILE A 91 7.48 5.78 1.34
C ILE A 91 8.27 6.89 0.63
N ASN A 92 9.46 6.58 0.13
CA ASN A 92 10.28 7.55 -0.56
C ASN A 92 9.64 8.01 -1.88
N ALA A 93 9.05 7.08 -2.63
CA ALA A 93 8.35 7.41 -3.86
C ALA A 93 7.12 8.29 -3.59
N ALA A 94 6.39 7.99 -2.52
CA ALA A 94 5.23 8.79 -2.14
C ALA A 94 5.63 10.22 -1.78
N LYS A 95 6.73 10.39 -1.03
CA LYS A 95 7.24 11.71 -0.69
C LYS A 95 7.65 12.48 -1.95
N GLU A 96 8.40 11.84 -2.84
CA GLU A 96 8.88 12.46 -4.06
C GLU A 96 7.74 12.86 -4.99
N ALA A 97 6.70 12.04 -5.06
CA ALA A 97 5.52 12.30 -5.90
C ALA A 97 4.56 13.33 -5.30
N GLY A 98 4.76 13.73 -4.05
CA GLY A 98 3.91 14.74 -3.41
C GLY A 98 2.57 14.20 -2.90
N ILE A 99 2.53 12.94 -2.50
CA ILE A 99 1.33 12.32 -1.91
C ILE A 99 0.94 13.09 -0.65
N LYS A 100 -0.36 13.36 -0.51
CA LYS A 100 -0.89 14.12 0.64
C LYS A 100 -1.12 13.25 1.86
N HIS A 101 -1.71 12.07 1.66
CA HIS A 101 -2.07 11.17 2.76
C HIS A 101 -1.80 9.73 2.35
N ILE A 102 -1.23 8.96 3.29
CA ILE A 102 -1.00 7.54 3.09
C ILE A 102 -1.64 6.74 4.24
N VAL A 103 -2.44 5.74 3.88
CA VAL A 103 -3.00 4.78 4.83
C VAL A 103 -2.17 3.52 4.72
N TYR A 104 -1.57 3.10 5.82
CA TYR A 104 -0.69 1.94 5.84
C TYR A 104 -1.29 0.80 6.66
N THR A 105 -1.26 -0.42 6.13
CA THR A 105 -1.73 -1.60 6.84
C THR A 105 -0.58 -2.21 7.64
N SER A 106 -0.63 -2.05 8.95
CA SER A 106 0.29 -2.68 9.89
C SER A 106 -0.44 -3.80 10.64
N PHE A 107 0.09 -4.27 11.75
CA PHE A 107 -0.61 -5.23 12.57
C PHE A 107 -0.33 -5.00 14.06
N ILE A 108 -1.24 -5.49 14.90
CA ILE A 108 -1.10 -5.38 16.36
C ILE A 108 -0.02 -6.35 16.83
N ARG A 109 0.91 -5.83 17.61
CA ARG A 109 2.02 -6.60 18.19
C ARG A 109 1.91 -6.61 19.70
N LYS A 110 2.01 -7.80 20.29
CA LYS A 110 2.03 -7.92 21.76
C LYS A 110 3.39 -7.56 22.33
N ASN A 111 4.44 -7.80 21.56
CA ASN A 111 5.82 -7.55 21.96
C ASN A 111 6.58 -7.01 20.78
N GLU A 112 7.10 -5.79 20.90
CA GLU A 112 7.81 -5.10 19.83
C GLU A 112 9.33 -5.27 19.94
N THR A 113 9.79 -6.38 20.47
CA THR A 113 11.23 -6.68 20.59
C THR A 113 11.69 -7.59 19.46
N GLU A 114 13.00 -7.57 19.21
CA GLU A 114 13.64 -8.38 18.18
C GLU A 114 13.60 -9.87 18.50
N THR A 115 13.24 -10.23 19.72
CA THR A 115 13.17 -11.63 20.16
C THR A 115 11.81 -12.27 19.88
N SER A 116 10.85 -11.50 19.37
CA SER A 116 9.54 -12.03 18.99
C SER A 116 9.68 -13.13 17.93
N PRO A 117 8.85 -14.18 17.95
CA PRO A 117 8.84 -15.18 16.89
C PRO A 117 8.55 -14.61 15.50
N ILE A 118 7.94 -13.43 15.43
CA ILE A 118 7.65 -12.73 14.16
C ILE A 118 8.50 -11.47 14.03
N ALA A 119 9.71 -11.50 14.57
CA ALA A 119 10.57 -10.33 14.64
C ALA A 119 10.85 -9.69 13.27
N ALA A 120 11.09 -10.50 12.23
CA ALA A 120 11.37 -9.97 10.89
C ALA A 120 10.17 -9.18 10.34
N VAL A 121 8.96 -9.70 10.55
CA VAL A 121 7.72 -9.04 10.11
C VAL A 121 7.48 -7.78 10.94
N ALA A 122 7.61 -7.89 12.26
CA ALA A 122 7.42 -6.77 13.18
C ALA A 122 8.42 -5.64 12.89
N ASN A 123 9.68 -5.99 12.63
CA ASN A 123 10.72 -5.00 12.35
C ASN A 123 10.41 -4.16 11.11
N ALA A 124 9.94 -4.79 10.03
CA ALA A 124 9.54 -4.07 8.82
C ALA A 124 8.41 -3.09 9.10
N HIS A 125 7.41 -3.50 9.88
CA HIS A 125 6.30 -2.62 10.24
C HIS A 125 6.73 -1.48 11.15
N LEU A 126 7.59 -1.75 12.13
CA LEU A 126 8.12 -0.71 13.02
C LEU A 126 8.89 0.35 12.25
N LYS A 127 9.76 -0.07 11.33
CA LYS A 127 10.52 0.85 10.48
C LYS A 127 9.60 1.67 9.59
N THR A 128 8.61 1.02 8.96
CA THR A 128 7.66 1.69 8.08
C THR A 128 6.85 2.74 8.84
N GLU A 129 6.38 2.41 10.03
CA GLU A 129 5.65 3.36 10.87
C GLU A 129 6.53 4.56 11.23
N SER A 130 7.81 4.32 11.56
CA SER A 130 8.76 5.38 11.86
C SER A 130 9.00 6.29 10.65
N TRP A 131 9.19 5.72 9.48
CA TRP A 131 9.38 6.49 8.25
C TRP A 131 8.16 7.36 7.95
N LEU A 132 6.96 6.83 8.14
CA LEU A 132 5.73 7.59 7.95
C LEU A 132 5.64 8.77 8.91
N LYS A 133 5.93 8.54 10.19
CA LYS A 133 5.88 9.60 11.21
C LYS A 133 6.86 10.72 10.93
N ASN A 134 7.98 10.42 10.28
CA ASN A 134 9.03 11.38 9.95
C ASN A 134 8.96 11.90 8.51
N SER A 135 7.95 11.49 7.74
CA SER A 135 7.88 11.78 6.30
C SER A 135 7.41 13.19 5.95
N GLY A 136 6.68 13.83 6.84
CA GLY A 136 6.02 15.09 6.55
C GLY A 136 4.67 14.94 5.84
N MET A 137 4.32 13.73 5.42
CA MET A 137 2.99 13.43 4.87
C MET A 137 1.99 13.18 5.98
N ASP A 138 0.71 13.44 5.71
CA ASP A 138 -0.35 12.95 6.59
C ASP A 138 -0.42 11.43 6.47
N TYR A 139 -0.69 10.75 7.57
CA TYR A 139 -0.72 9.29 7.55
C TYR A 139 -1.77 8.74 8.52
N THR A 140 -2.21 7.51 8.20
CA THR A 140 -3.06 6.72 9.07
C THR A 140 -2.48 5.31 9.11
N ILE A 141 -2.22 4.81 10.31
CA ILE A 141 -1.69 3.46 10.49
C ILE A 141 -2.81 2.58 11.01
N LEU A 142 -3.21 1.59 10.19
CA LEU A 142 -4.22 0.61 10.56
C LEU A 142 -3.52 -0.64 11.11
N LYS A 143 -3.73 -0.93 12.39
CA LYS A 143 -3.13 -2.10 13.03
C LYS A 143 -4.14 -3.23 13.04
N HIS A 144 -3.92 -4.20 12.16
CA HIS A 144 -4.77 -5.39 12.06
C HIS A 144 -4.27 -6.49 12.99
N THR A 145 -5.17 -7.37 13.41
CA THR A 145 -4.77 -8.60 14.07
C THR A 145 -4.23 -9.57 13.01
N ILE A 146 -3.35 -10.49 13.44
CA ILE A 146 -2.87 -11.53 12.54
C ILE A 146 -3.97 -12.57 12.44
N TYR A 147 -4.43 -12.85 11.22
CA TYR A 147 -5.48 -13.83 10.96
C TYR A 147 -4.87 -15.19 10.64
N ALA A 148 -5.53 -16.23 11.10
CA ALA A 148 -5.04 -17.59 10.91
C ALA A 148 -5.13 -18.08 9.45
N ASP A 149 -5.93 -17.44 8.65
CA ASP A 149 -6.24 -17.84 7.28
C ASP A 149 -5.48 -17.08 6.19
N PHE A 150 -4.49 -16.32 6.60
CA PHE A 150 -3.74 -15.56 5.59
C PHE A 150 -2.39 -16.15 5.25
#